data_cf8cc3512cb55cbdded11a98c2db0434
#
_entry.id   cf8cc3512cb55cbdded11a98c2db0434
#
_cell.length_a   1.000
_cell.length_b   1.000
_cell.length_c   1.000
_cell.angle_alpha   90.00
_cell.angle_beta   90.00
_cell.angle_gamma   90.00
#
_symmetry.space_group_name_H-M   'P 1'
#
loop_
_entity.id
_entity.type
_entity.pdbx_description
1 polymer ?
#
loop_
_entity_poly.entity_id
_entity_poly.type
_entity_poly.pdbx_seq_one_letter_code
_entity_poly.pdbx_strand_id
1 'polypeptide(L)'
;PGKERLIALDGQHRLLALKIAIRGVMGIPAGEKMTAAMNRLEPHPDLANEEISVIFVEHTDTQKIRKIFNKINKYAKQTSRGDNIITSDDDVFAVISRKLLTEGEPLASINGIDLVNWKSNTLSLRSKNLTTLSALYTISGTLLKDNRYSTNVLPEESDVNNAYEEVADFWKVLLDDLNAFQEYIQLTRKDKPISAMRENNLL
;
A
#
# COMPACT_ATOMS: atom_id res chain seq x y z
N PRO A 1 -21.40 39.73 -1.57
CA PRO A 1 -20.93 38.40 -1.92
C PRO A 1 -19.57 38.52 -2.61
N GLY A 2 -18.56 37.83 -2.14
CA GLY A 2 -17.27 37.76 -2.82
C GLY A 2 -16.06 38.37 -2.09
N LYS A 3 -16.19 38.71 -0.83
CA LYS A 3 -15.07 39.13 0.04
C LYS A 3 -14.60 38.05 1.01
N GLU A 4 -15.24 36.90 0.96
CA GLU A 4 -14.89 35.77 1.82
C GLU A 4 -13.52 35.19 1.38
N ARG A 5 -12.66 35.01 2.35
CA ARG A 5 -11.33 34.37 2.16
C ARG A 5 -11.43 32.90 2.49
N LEU A 6 -11.16 32.07 1.53
CA LEU A 6 -11.04 30.64 1.76
C LEU A 6 -9.62 30.30 2.20
N ILE A 7 -9.51 29.51 3.28
CA ILE A 7 -8.25 29.04 3.83
C ILE A 7 -8.35 27.51 3.95
N ALA A 8 -7.43 26.79 3.34
CA ALA A 8 -7.38 25.34 3.48
C ALA A 8 -6.92 24.98 4.89
N LEU A 9 -7.78 24.32 5.66
CA LEU A 9 -7.48 23.82 6.98
C LEU A 9 -6.73 22.49 6.90
N ASP A 10 -7.14 21.62 5.99
CA ASP A 10 -6.49 20.38 5.59
C ASP A 10 -6.53 20.22 4.07
N GLY A 11 -5.72 19.30 3.54
CA GLY A 11 -5.68 19.02 2.11
C GLY A 11 -4.88 20.04 1.29
N GLN A 12 -4.07 20.90 1.89
CA GLN A 12 -3.25 21.91 1.19
C GLN A 12 -2.34 21.29 0.14
N HIS A 13 -1.67 20.20 0.47
CA HIS A 13 -0.79 19.48 -0.46
C HIS A 13 -1.59 18.82 -1.60
N ARG A 14 -2.77 18.27 -1.29
CA ARG A 14 -3.67 17.69 -2.30
C ARG A 14 -4.17 18.74 -3.28
N LEU A 15 -4.59 19.91 -2.77
CA LEU A 15 -5.00 21.04 -3.63
C LEU A 15 -3.85 21.55 -4.49
N LEU A 16 -2.63 21.62 -3.93
CA LEU A 16 -1.44 21.99 -4.68
C LEU A 16 -1.12 20.96 -5.76
N ALA A 17 -1.17 19.68 -5.43
CA ALA A 17 -0.94 18.60 -6.39
C ALA A 17 -1.96 18.64 -7.54
N LEU A 18 -3.25 18.81 -7.25
CA LEU A 18 -4.29 18.98 -8.27
C LEU A 18 -4.03 20.20 -9.15
N LYS A 19 -3.65 21.33 -8.56
CA LYS A 19 -3.31 22.53 -9.33
C LYS A 19 -2.14 22.28 -10.28
N ILE A 20 -1.12 21.58 -9.81
CA ILE A 20 0.06 21.22 -10.63
C ILE A 20 -0.33 20.21 -11.69
N ALA A 21 -1.09 19.17 -11.36
CA ALA A 21 -1.57 18.19 -12.32
C ALA A 21 -2.37 18.81 -13.46
N ILE A 22 -3.31 19.72 -13.15
CA ILE A 22 -4.14 20.41 -14.17
C ILE A 22 -3.32 21.37 -15.02
N ARG A 23 -2.36 22.10 -14.43
CA ARG A 23 -1.67 23.23 -15.07
C ARG A 23 -0.21 22.93 -15.45
N GLY A 24 0.31 21.74 -15.15
CA GLY A 24 1.70 21.42 -15.32
C GLY A 24 2.62 22.37 -14.56
N VAL A 25 3.73 22.75 -15.16
CA VAL A 25 4.71 23.68 -14.59
C VAL A 25 4.10 25.01 -14.13
N MET A 26 3.07 25.51 -14.81
CA MET A 26 2.36 26.75 -14.43
C MET A 26 1.55 26.62 -13.13
N GLY A 27 1.32 25.42 -12.64
CA GLY A 27 0.69 25.15 -11.34
C GLY A 27 1.62 25.34 -10.15
N ILE A 28 2.94 25.33 -10.36
CA ILE A 28 3.94 25.44 -9.31
C ILE A 28 3.96 26.87 -8.74
N PRO A 29 3.98 27.04 -7.40
CA PRO A 29 4.05 28.36 -6.80
C PRO A 29 5.31 29.12 -7.20
N ALA A 30 5.17 30.45 -7.36
CA ALA A 30 6.32 31.31 -7.64
C ALA A 30 7.33 31.28 -6.47
N GLY A 31 8.62 31.15 -6.81
CA GLY A 31 9.71 31.10 -5.83
C GLY A 31 10.14 29.71 -5.40
N GLU A 32 9.44 28.64 -5.84
CA GLU A 32 9.89 27.27 -5.60
C GLU A 32 11.12 26.92 -6.46
N LYS A 33 12.06 26.15 -5.86
CA LYS A 33 13.21 25.63 -6.59
C LYS A 33 12.74 24.57 -7.59
N MET A 34 12.89 24.90 -8.87
CA MET A 34 12.56 23.98 -9.96
C MET A 34 13.57 22.84 -10.02
N THR A 35 13.10 21.62 -10.00
CA THR A 35 13.89 20.41 -10.28
C THR A 35 13.76 20.01 -11.75
N ALA A 36 14.68 19.15 -12.23
CA ALA A 36 14.61 18.63 -13.60
C ALA A 36 13.29 17.86 -13.87
N ALA A 37 12.75 17.17 -12.84
CA ALA A 37 11.47 16.48 -12.92
C ALA A 37 10.30 17.48 -13.04
N MET A 38 10.31 18.56 -12.25
CA MET A 38 9.27 19.59 -12.31
C MET A 38 9.19 20.28 -13.67
N ASN A 39 10.34 20.48 -14.35
CA ASN A 39 10.38 21.07 -15.68
C ASN A 39 9.74 20.19 -16.78
N ARG A 40 9.49 18.91 -16.50
CA ARG A 40 8.87 17.95 -17.43
C ARG A 40 7.41 17.66 -17.14
N LEU A 41 6.81 18.38 -16.17
CA LEU A 41 5.41 18.17 -15.81
C LEU A 41 4.51 18.70 -16.94
N GLU A 42 3.80 17.77 -17.57
CA GLU A 42 2.79 18.08 -18.56
C GLU A 42 1.45 18.39 -17.88
N PRO A 43 0.65 19.32 -18.43
CA PRO A 43 -0.66 19.61 -17.89
C PRO A 43 -1.68 18.54 -18.31
N HIS A 44 -2.58 18.20 -17.38
CA HIS A 44 -3.73 17.33 -17.58
C HIS A 44 -5.03 18.12 -17.34
N PRO A 45 -5.45 18.96 -18.29
CA PRO A 45 -6.60 19.86 -18.12
C PRO A 45 -7.94 19.13 -18.01
N ASP A 46 -8.02 17.88 -18.47
CA ASP A 46 -9.15 16.97 -18.31
C ASP A 46 -9.52 16.73 -16.85
N LEU A 47 -8.52 16.70 -15.94
CA LEU A 47 -8.73 16.58 -14.50
C LEU A 47 -9.52 17.75 -13.89
N ALA A 48 -9.65 18.87 -14.59
CA ALA A 48 -10.47 19.99 -14.13
C ALA A 48 -11.97 19.68 -14.16
N ASN A 49 -12.39 18.64 -14.84
CA ASN A 49 -13.78 18.17 -14.92
C ASN A 49 -14.12 17.11 -13.86
N GLU A 50 -13.12 16.65 -13.10
CA GLU A 50 -13.35 15.69 -12.01
C GLU A 50 -14.00 16.34 -10.80
N GLU A 51 -14.89 15.60 -10.14
CA GLU A 51 -15.60 16.06 -8.94
C GLU A 51 -14.80 15.74 -7.69
N ILE A 52 -14.64 16.73 -6.82
CA ILE A 52 -14.02 16.57 -5.50
C ILE A 52 -14.99 17.02 -4.40
N SER A 53 -14.99 16.30 -3.29
CA SER A 53 -15.75 16.69 -2.10
C SER A 53 -14.96 17.70 -1.27
N VAL A 54 -15.58 18.83 -0.95
CA VAL A 54 -15.00 19.87 -0.09
C VAL A 54 -15.96 20.20 1.05
N ILE A 55 -15.44 20.19 2.28
CA ILE A 55 -16.18 20.57 3.48
C ILE A 55 -15.81 22.02 3.84
N PHE A 56 -16.78 22.91 3.80
CA PHE A 56 -16.61 24.29 4.25
C PHE A 56 -16.95 24.42 5.73
N VAL A 57 -16.06 25.05 6.49
CA VAL A 57 -16.27 25.36 7.90
C VAL A 57 -16.14 26.85 8.12
N GLU A 58 -17.15 27.46 8.75
CA GLU A 58 -17.11 28.89 9.07
C GLU A 58 -15.99 29.18 10.09
N HIS A 59 -15.14 30.13 9.74
CA HIS A 59 -14.07 30.61 10.61
C HIS A 59 -14.57 31.73 11.52
N THR A 60 -15.21 31.37 12.63
CA THR A 60 -15.68 32.33 13.65
C THR A 60 -14.70 32.43 14.83
N ASP A 61 -13.93 31.40 15.11
CA ASP A 61 -13.02 31.31 16.24
C ASP A 61 -11.82 30.40 15.95
N THR A 62 -10.62 30.91 16.20
CA THR A 62 -9.37 30.18 16.01
C THR A 62 -9.27 28.93 16.90
N GLN A 63 -9.83 28.96 18.11
CA GLN A 63 -9.82 27.78 18.99
C GLN A 63 -10.73 26.69 18.45
N LYS A 64 -11.89 27.04 17.90
CA LYS A 64 -12.79 26.09 17.25
C LYS A 64 -12.13 25.40 16.05
N ILE A 65 -11.44 26.17 15.22
CA ILE A 65 -10.69 25.65 14.08
C ILE A 65 -9.59 24.68 14.49
N ARG A 66 -8.78 25.03 15.52
CA ARG A 66 -7.76 24.13 16.06
C ARG A 66 -8.36 22.83 16.61
N LYS A 67 -9.50 22.92 17.30
CA LYS A 67 -10.23 21.74 17.80
C LYS A 67 -10.70 20.84 16.65
N ILE A 68 -11.26 21.42 15.59
CA ILE A 68 -11.70 20.68 14.40
C ILE A 68 -10.51 20.00 13.72
N PHE A 69 -9.43 20.73 13.47
CA PHE A 69 -8.20 20.18 12.87
C PHE A 69 -7.62 19.03 13.68
N ASN A 70 -7.47 19.23 15.00
CA ASN A 70 -6.98 18.19 15.90
C ASN A 70 -7.92 16.97 15.92
N LYS A 71 -9.22 17.18 15.85
CA LYS A 71 -10.21 16.10 15.84
C LYS A 71 -10.12 15.29 14.54
N ILE A 72 -10.05 15.96 13.40
CA ILE A 72 -9.87 15.30 12.09
C ILE A 72 -8.59 14.45 12.11
N ASN A 73 -7.45 15.01 12.51
CA ASN A 73 -6.17 14.30 12.53
C ASN A 73 -6.09 13.20 13.60
N LYS A 74 -6.65 13.44 14.80
CA LYS A 74 -6.62 12.47 15.91
C LYS A 74 -7.52 11.26 15.66
N TYR A 75 -8.65 11.47 14.98
CA TYR A 75 -9.63 10.41 14.70
C TYR A 75 -9.54 9.90 13.26
N ALA A 76 -8.64 10.45 12.44
CA ALA A 76 -8.26 9.82 11.19
C ALA A 76 -7.73 8.42 11.55
N LYS A 77 -8.49 7.38 11.20
CA LYS A 77 -8.06 6.00 11.40
C LYS A 77 -6.80 5.80 10.58
N GLN A 78 -5.68 5.60 11.26
CA GLN A 78 -4.47 5.17 10.56
C GLN A 78 -4.78 3.83 9.90
N THR A 79 -4.67 3.78 8.60
CA THR A 79 -4.76 2.52 7.85
C THR A 79 -3.64 1.61 8.33
N SER A 80 -3.94 0.33 8.53
CA SER A 80 -2.90 -0.63 8.86
C SER A 80 -1.93 -0.76 7.68
N ARG A 81 -0.71 -1.24 7.95
CA ARG A 81 0.25 -1.51 6.85
C ARG A 81 -0.33 -2.50 5.85
N GLY A 82 -1.10 -3.49 6.33
CA GLY A 82 -1.81 -4.44 5.47
C GLY A 82 -2.85 -3.76 4.58
N ASP A 83 -3.66 -2.85 5.14
CA ASP A 83 -4.65 -2.10 4.37
C ASP A 83 -3.98 -1.25 3.28
N ASN A 84 -2.86 -0.59 3.61
CA ASN A 84 -2.09 0.18 2.63
C ASN A 84 -1.56 -0.69 1.49
N ILE A 85 -1.02 -1.87 1.78
CA ILE A 85 -0.56 -2.83 0.75
C ILE A 85 -1.73 -3.31 -0.11
N ILE A 86 -2.92 -3.55 0.50
CA ILE A 86 -4.10 -4.02 -0.24
C ILE A 86 -4.61 -2.95 -1.22
N THR A 87 -4.51 -1.67 -0.87
CA THR A 87 -5.09 -0.57 -1.65
C THR A 87 -4.11 0.18 -2.55
N SER A 88 -2.80 -0.07 -2.42
CA SER A 88 -1.78 0.60 -3.22
C SER A 88 -1.63 -0.06 -4.59
N ASP A 89 -1.86 0.71 -5.65
CA ASP A 89 -1.66 0.28 -7.05
C ASP A 89 -0.43 0.92 -7.69
N ASP A 90 0.14 1.93 -7.03
CA ASP A 90 1.35 2.66 -7.44
C ASP A 90 2.65 2.09 -6.85
N ASP A 91 2.56 0.96 -6.13
CA ASP A 91 3.67 0.27 -5.49
C ASP A 91 3.78 -1.16 -6.04
N VAL A 92 4.86 -1.42 -6.80
CA VAL A 92 5.09 -2.74 -7.42
C VAL A 92 5.12 -3.87 -6.40
N PHE A 93 5.72 -3.66 -5.21
CA PHE A 93 5.79 -4.69 -4.18
C PHE A 93 4.41 -5.00 -3.57
N ALA A 94 3.55 -3.99 -3.48
CA ALA A 94 2.17 -4.19 -3.06
C ALA A 94 1.37 -4.98 -4.11
N VAL A 95 1.52 -4.64 -5.39
CA VAL A 95 0.85 -5.32 -6.50
C VAL A 95 1.24 -6.80 -6.56
N ILE A 96 2.56 -7.11 -6.57
CA ILE A 96 3.02 -8.51 -6.62
C ILE A 96 2.66 -9.29 -5.35
N SER A 97 2.70 -8.65 -4.17
CA SER A 97 2.28 -9.31 -2.93
C SER A 97 0.82 -9.76 -2.97
N ARG A 98 -0.07 -8.95 -3.55
CA ARG A 98 -1.47 -9.33 -3.77
C ARG A 98 -1.61 -10.44 -4.81
N LYS A 99 -0.86 -10.34 -5.92
CA LYS A 99 -0.89 -11.34 -7.00
C LYS A 99 -0.53 -12.73 -6.49
N LEU A 100 0.46 -12.86 -5.60
CA LEU A 100 0.88 -14.13 -4.99
C LEU A 100 -0.21 -14.84 -4.18
N LEU A 101 -1.27 -14.12 -3.76
CA LEU A 101 -2.38 -14.66 -2.98
C LEU A 101 -3.57 -15.11 -3.84
N THR A 102 -3.57 -14.84 -5.13
CA THR A 102 -4.66 -15.21 -6.03
C THR A 102 -4.72 -16.71 -6.29
N GLU A 103 -5.86 -17.23 -6.74
CA GLU A 103 -6.04 -18.64 -7.03
C GLU A 103 -5.01 -19.15 -8.06
N GLY A 104 -4.41 -20.29 -7.77
CA GLY A 104 -3.36 -20.89 -8.61
C GLY A 104 -1.92 -20.40 -8.31
N GLU A 105 -1.78 -19.38 -7.48
CA GLU A 105 -0.48 -18.81 -7.13
C GLU A 105 0.14 -19.43 -5.87
N PRO A 106 1.46 -19.25 -5.62
CA PRO A 106 2.18 -20.00 -4.58
C PRO A 106 1.63 -19.82 -3.17
N LEU A 107 1.07 -18.66 -2.85
CA LEU A 107 0.54 -18.33 -1.52
C LEU A 107 -0.99 -18.23 -1.51
N ALA A 108 -1.66 -18.82 -2.49
CA ALA A 108 -3.12 -18.93 -2.52
C ALA A 108 -3.65 -19.70 -1.30
N SER A 109 -4.91 -19.44 -0.96
CA SER A 109 -5.60 -20.17 0.12
C SER A 109 -5.71 -21.66 -0.19
N ILE A 110 -5.51 -22.50 0.83
CA ILE A 110 -5.67 -23.95 0.73
C ILE A 110 -6.90 -24.37 1.54
N ASN A 111 -7.88 -24.99 0.87
CA ASN A 111 -9.11 -25.45 1.52
C ASN A 111 -9.84 -24.35 2.31
N GLY A 112 -9.80 -23.10 1.82
CA GLY A 112 -10.41 -21.96 2.49
C GLY A 112 -9.58 -21.39 3.67
N ILE A 113 -8.34 -21.88 3.86
CA ILE A 113 -7.41 -21.36 4.85
C ILE A 113 -6.42 -20.43 4.14
N ASP A 114 -6.45 -19.15 4.49
CA ASP A 114 -5.50 -18.17 3.97
C ASP A 114 -4.09 -18.47 4.49
N LEU A 115 -3.11 -18.60 3.58
CA LEU A 115 -1.71 -18.77 3.98
C LEU A 115 -1.10 -17.47 4.50
N VAL A 116 -1.63 -16.33 4.09
CA VAL A 116 -1.13 -15.00 4.44
C VAL A 116 -2.17 -14.23 5.25
N ASN A 117 -1.77 -13.74 6.42
CA ASN A 117 -2.62 -12.86 7.23
C ASN A 117 -2.47 -11.40 6.74
N TRP A 118 -3.53 -10.82 6.20
CA TRP A 118 -3.53 -9.44 5.75
C TRP A 118 -4.04 -8.44 6.81
N LYS A 119 -4.75 -8.93 7.85
CA LYS A 119 -5.38 -8.11 8.90
C LYS A 119 -4.42 -7.71 10.02
N SER A 120 -3.36 -8.49 10.25
CA SER A 120 -2.42 -8.27 11.35
C SER A 120 -0.98 -8.34 10.84
N ASN A 121 -0.11 -7.54 11.43
CA ASN A 121 1.34 -7.56 11.16
C ASN A 121 2.07 -8.63 11.99
N THR A 122 1.38 -9.32 12.87
CA THR A 122 1.94 -10.37 13.73
C THR A 122 1.06 -11.62 13.68
N LEU A 123 1.66 -12.77 13.88
CA LEU A 123 0.97 -14.05 13.98
C LEU A 123 0.98 -14.52 15.42
N SER A 124 -0.18 -14.96 15.92
CA SER A 124 -0.26 -15.67 17.22
C SER A 124 0.19 -17.12 17.07
N LEU A 125 0.55 -17.77 18.17
CA LEU A 125 0.88 -19.20 18.19
C LEU A 125 -0.23 -20.09 17.61
N ARG A 126 -1.49 -19.67 17.72
CA ARG A 126 -2.65 -20.40 17.18
C ARG A 126 -3.02 -20.04 15.75
N SER A 127 -2.30 -19.09 15.12
CA SER A 127 -2.59 -18.70 13.74
C SER A 127 -2.33 -19.85 12.78
N LYS A 128 -3.25 -20.05 11.84
CA LYS A 128 -3.11 -21.02 10.75
C LYS A 128 -2.34 -20.43 9.54
N ASN A 129 -2.11 -19.12 9.50
CA ASN A 129 -1.40 -18.46 8.41
C ASN A 129 0.09 -18.77 8.46
N LEU A 130 0.75 -18.89 7.32
CA LEU A 130 2.20 -19.06 7.19
C LEU A 130 2.93 -17.77 7.55
N THR A 131 2.49 -16.67 6.97
CA THR A 131 3.11 -15.35 7.11
C THR A 131 2.08 -14.22 7.17
N THR A 132 2.55 -12.97 7.23
CA THR A 132 1.71 -11.78 7.14
C THR A 132 1.94 -11.06 5.82
N LEU A 133 0.95 -10.29 5.36
CA LEU A 133 1.09 -9.49 4.14
C LEU A 133 2.21 -8.45 4.25
N SER A 134 2.39 -7.88 5.45
CA SER A 134 3.50 -6.96 5.71
C SER A 134 4.87 -7.61 5.61
N ALA A 135 5.01 -8.86 6.07
CA ALA A 135 6.25 -9.63 5.94
C ALA A 135 6.49 -10.00 4.47
N LEU A 136 5.47 -10.46 3.76
CA LEU A 136 5.54 -10.77 2.33
C LEU A 136 6.02 -9.57 1.51
N TYR A 137 5.43 -8.40 1.72
CA TYR A 137 5.86 -7.14 1.11
C TYR A 137 7.33 -6.83 1.39
N THR A 138 7.77 -7.00 2.65
CA THR A 138 9.17 -6.74 3.04
C THR A 138 10.13 -7.73 2.39
N ILE A 139 9.75 -9.01 2.31
CA ILE A 139 10.52 -10.06 1.64
C ILE A 139 10.67 -9.73 0.16
N SER A 140 9.57 -9.38 -0.52
CA SER A 140 9.57 -8.99 -1.93
C SER A 140 10.53 -7.83 -2.19
N GLY A 141 10.46 -6.76 -1.39
CA GLY A 141 11.38 -5.62 -1.50
C GLY A 141 12.83 -5.97 -1.20
N THR A 142 13.08 -6.97 -0.33
CA THR A 142 14.44 -7.42 -0.01
C THR A 142 15.03 -8.29 -1.11
N LEU A 143 14.23 -9.17 -1.70
CA LEU A 143 14.66 -10.04 -2.80
C LEU A 143 15.02 -9.23 -4.04
N LEU A 144 14.14 -8.30 -4.39
CA LEU A 144 14.28 -7.52 -5.62
C LEU A 144 15.38 -6.44 -5.54
N LYS A 145 15.85 -6.06 -4.35
CA LYS A 145 17.00 -5.19 -3.99
C LYS A 145 17.37 -4.06 -4.96
N ASP A 146 16.48 -3.67 -5.83
CA ASP A 146 16.80 -2.85 -6.98
C ASP A 146 15.98 -1.56 -6.99
N ASN A 147 16.67 -0.44 -7.18
CA ASN A 147 16.06 0.86 -7.39
C ASN A 147 15.28 0.96 -8.73
N ARG A 148 15.17 -0.13 -9.49
CA ARG A 148 14.38 -0.21 -10.73
C ARG A 148 12.90 -0.05 -10.48
N TYR A 149 12.41 -0.51 -9.31
CA TYR A 149 10.99 -0.55 -9.02
C TYR A 149 10.57 0.64 -8.17
N SER A 150 9.61 1.41 -8.69
CA SER A 150 9.02 2.53 -7.96
C SER A 150 7.94 2.05 -6.99
N THR A 151 7.84 2.74 -5.85
CA THR A 151 6.77 2.56 -4.87
C THR A 151 5.78 3.72 -4.83
N ASN A 152 5.89 4.67 -5.76
CA ASN A 152 5.10 5.90 -5.78
C ASN A 152 4.61 6.28 -7.19
N VAL A 153 4.79 5.42 -8.17
CA VAL A 153 4.35 5.63 -9.55
C VAL A 153 3.74 4.34 -10.04
N LEU A 154 2.62 4.42 -10.73
CA LEU A 154 1.95 3.26 -11.32
C LEU A 154 2.97 2.45 -12.13
N PRO A 155 3.25 1.18 -11.76
CA PRO A 155 4.27 0.39 -12.42
C PRO A 155 3.81 -0.04 -13.82
N GLU A 156 4.74 -0.18 -14.72
CA GLU A 156 4.48 -0.79 -16.03
C GLU A 156 4.20 -2.30 -15.86
N GLU A 157 3.36 -2.84 -16.72
CA GLU A 157 2.98 -4.26 -16.67
C GLU A 157 4.19 -5.20 -16.80
N SER A 158 5.17 -4.82 -17.62
CA SER A 158 6.44 -5.54 -17.77
C SER A 158 7.22 -5.61 -16.46
N ASP A 159 7.29 -4.52 -15.70
CA ASP A 159 7.98 -4.47 -14.42
C ASP A 159 7.27 -5.33 -13.38
N VAL A 160 5.93 -5.27 -13.34
CA VAL A 160 5.13 -6.13 -12.46
C VAL A 160 5.37 -7.60 -12.76
N ASN A 161 5.38 -8.00 -14.05
CA ASN A 161 5.54 -9.39 -14.43
C ASN A 161 6.95 -9.90 -14.10
N ASN A 162 8.01 -9.15 -14.42
CA ASN A 162 9.38 -9.52 -14.09
C ASN A 162 9.60 -9.65 -12.58
N ALA A 163 9.13 -8.67 -11.81
CA ALA A 163 9.22 -8.69 -10.35
C ALA A 163 8.42 -9.85 -9.74
N TYR A 164 7.24 -10.13 -10.30
CA TYR A 164 6.40 -11.22 -9.86
C TYR A 164 7.04 -12.58 -10.08
N GLU A 165 7.59 -12.86 -11.27
CA GLU A 165 8.21 -14.14 -11.59
C GLU A 165 9.35 -14.46 -10.61
N GLU A 166 10.24 -13.52 -10.34
CA GLU A 166 11.36 -13.69 -9.40
C GLU A 166 10.88 -14.02 -7.99
N VAL A 167 9.87 -13.31 -7.48
CA VAL A 167 9.35 -13.53 -6.12
C VAL A 167 8.50 -14.81 -6.05
N ALA A 168 7.72 -15.11 -7.09
CA ALA A 168 6.91 -16.31 -7.15
C ALA A 168 7.80 -17.59 -7.17
N ASP A 169 8.86 -17.57 -7.94
CA ASP A 169 9.81 -18.70 -8.00
C ASP A 169 10.52 -18.90 -6.66
N PHE A 170 10.91 -17.83 -5.97
CA PHE A 170 11.44 -17.95 -4.62
C PHE A 170 10.45 -18.66 -3.67
N TRP A 171 9.17 -18.28 -3.69
CA TRP A 171 8.16 -18.90 -2.84
C TRP A 171 7.88 -20.36 -3.24
N LYS A 172 7.85 -20.68 -4.53
CA LYS A 172 7.71 -22.06 -5.00
C LYS A 172 8.85 -22.95 -4.47
N VAL A 173 10.09 -22.51 -4.64
CA VAL A 173 11.26 -23.24 -4.12
C VAL A 173 11.18 -23.41 -2.60
N LEU A 174 10.83 -22.34 -1.85
CA LEU A 174 10.66 -22.42 -0.40
C LEU A 174 9.62 -23.47 0.02
N LEU A 175 8.46 -23.45 -0.62
CA LEU A 175 7.35 -24.34 -0.29
C LEU A 175 7.61 -25.79 -0.68
N ASP A 176 8.40 -26.01 -1.75
CA ASP A 176 8.66 -27.32 -2.29
C ASP A 176 9.92 -27.98 -1.69
N ASP A 177 10.97 -27.22 -1.34
CA ASP A 177 12.26 -27.77 -0.93
C ASP A 177 12.49 -27.76 0.58
N LEU A 178 11.84 -26.86 1.33
CA LEU A 178 12.04 -26.82 2.78
C LEU A 178 11.06 -27.73 3.52
N ASN A 179 11.58 -28.71 4.24
CA ASN A 179 10.80 -29.69 5.00
C ASN A 179 9.74 -29.05 5.91
N ALA A 180 10.08 -27.96 6.61
CA ALA A 180 9.13 -27.27 7.48
C ALA A 180 7.94 -26.69 6.71
N PHE A 181 8.16 -26.12 5.53
CA PHE A 181 7.09 -25.60 4.71
C PHE A 181 6.25 -26.71 4.06
N GLN A 182 6.88 -27.81 3.65
CA GLN A 182 6.17 -29.00 3.17
C GLN A 182 5.25 -29.58 4.26
N GLU A 183 5.76 -29.72 5.48
CA GLU A 183 4.97 -30.17 6.62
C GLU A 183 3.80 -29.20 6.91
N TYR A 184 4.07 -27.90 6.91
CA TYR A 184 3.03 -26.88 7.05
C TYR A 184 1.92 -27.05 6.00
N ILE A 185 2.27 -27.17 4.73
CA ILE A 185 1.31 -27.37 3.65
C ILE A 185 0.49 -28.66 3.85
N GLN A 186 1.13 -29.76 4.25
CA GLN A 186 0.43 -31.02 4.50
C GLN A 186 -0.56 -30.93 5.68
N LEU A 187 -0.16 -30.27 6.77
CA LEU A 187 -1.04 -30.05 7.92
C LEU A 187 -2.21 -29.14 7.55
N THR A 188 -1.94 -28.08 6.81
CA THR A 188 -2.98 -27.15 6.33
C THR A 188 -3.99 -27.86 5.42
N ARG A 189 -3.53 -28.67 4.49
CA ARG A 189 -4.42 -29.47 3.61
C ARG A 189 -5.31 -30.44 4.40
N LYS A 190 -4.87 -30.93 5.54
CA LYS A 190 -5.60 -31.83 6.44
C LYS A 190 -6.38 -31.10 7.52
N ASP A 191 -6.41 -29.78 7.49
CA ASP A 191 -6.98 -28.90 8.53
C ASP A 191 -6.49 -29.26 9.95
N LYS A 192 -5.23 -29.61 10.08
CA LYS A 192 -4.59 -29.94 11.37
C LYS A 192 -3.96 -28.69 11.99
N PRO A 193 -3.88 -28.63 13.35
CA PRO A 193 -3.19 -27.57 14.05
C PRO A 193 -1.69 -27.51 13.66
N ILE A 194 -1.17 -26.29 13.50
CA ILE A 194 0.25 -26.00 13.26
C ILE A 194 0.94 -25.36 14.46
N SER A 195 0.26 -25.28 15.60
CA SER A 195 0.79 -24.65 16.83
C SER A 195 2.10 -25.27 17.30
N ALA A 196 2.23 -26.60 17.21
CA ALA A 196 3.47 -27.29 17.56
C ALA A 196 4.66 -26.87 16.71
N MET A 197 4.47 -26.58 15.42
CA MET A 197 5.54 -26.07 14.57
C MET A 197 6.03 -24.70 15.03
N ARG A 198 5.11 -23.81 15.43
CA ARG A 198 5.46 -22.47 15.94
C ARG A 198 6.10 -22.52 17.32
N GLU A 199 5.62 -23.39 18.22
CA GLU A 199 6.20 -23.60 19.54
C GLU A 199 7.64 -24.12 19.45
N ASN A 200 7.95 -24.89 18.41
CA ASN A 200 9.29 -25.42 18.13
C ASN A 200 10.13 -24.50 17.23
N ASN A 201 9.68 -23.29 16.95
CA ASN A 201 10.35 -22.32 16.05
C ASN A 201 10.67 -22.88 14.65
N LEU A 202 9.80 -23.72 14.11
CA LEU A 202 9.89 -24.24 12.74
C LEU A 202 9.20 -23.33 11.72
N LEU A 203 8.34 -22.43 12.23
CA LEU A 203 7.62 -21.39 11.46
C LEU A 203 7.62 -20.06 12.20
#